data_a62d2e50dac3448094a4459b9c9b15c0
#
_entry.id   a62d2e50dac3448094a4459b9c9b15c0
#
_cell.length_a   1.000
_cell.length_b   1.000
_cell.length_c   1.000
_cell.angle_alpha   90.00
_cell.angle_beta   90.00
_cell.angle_gamma   90.00
#
_symmetry.space_group_name_H-M   'P 1'
#
loop_
_entity.id
_entity.type
_entity.pdbx_description
1 polymer ?
#
loop_
_entity_poly.entity_id
_entity_poly.type
_entity_poly.pdbx_seq_one_letter_code
_entity_poly.pdbx_strand_id
1 'polypeptide(L)'
;MARIIQMHLETWDRTSLVGQENTFGRHRDTGASIGKTGEFDEFDVNEKDDRGNFVIAEPTHMGLAKRTGLQMLRRSFSYSSGIDVKTGQFNAGLLFISFQKSPMQFSVIQNAFGNTDKMTEYTTHIGSGLFACFGGVRQVSIWGKGCLGVKFIEK
;
A
#
# COMPACT_ATOMS: atom_id res chain seq x y z
N MET A 1 -1.71 2.20 10.97
CA MET A 1 -2.79 2.59 10.02
C MET A 1 -3.48 1.35 9.52
N ALA A 2 -4.81 1.31 9.57
CA ALA A 2 -5.62 0.27 8.92
C ALA A 2 -6.59 0.93 7.94
N ARG A 3 -6.83 0.29 6.77
CA ARG A 3 -7.73 0.80 5.73
C ARG A 3 -8.39 -0.37 5.02
N ILE A 4 -9.67 -0.27 4.78
CA ILE A 4 -10.39 -1.23 3.93
C ILE A 4 -10.45 -0.62 2.53
N ILE A 5 -9.90 -1.35 1.57
CA ILE A 5 -9.83 -0.97 0.17
C ILE A 5 -10.66 -1.99 -0.61
N GLN A 6 -11.81 -1.56 -1.13
CA GLN A 6 -12.63 -2.38 -2.02
C GLN A 6 -12.02 -2.33 -3.42
N MET A 7 -11.97 -3.47 -4.10
CA MET A 7 -11.51 -3.58 -5.47
C MET A 7 -12.68 -3.86 -6.42
N HIS A 8 -12.76 -3.10 -7.50
CA HIS A 8 -13.75 -3.27 -8.57
C HIS A 8 -13.30 -4.41 -9.50
N LEU A 9 -13.52 -5.66 -9.05
CA LEU A 9 -13.02 -6.86 -9.74
C LEU A 9 -13.54 -6.97 -11.17
N GLU A 10 -14.80 -6.61 -11.40
CA GLU A 10 -15.41 -6.68 -12.73
C GLU A 10 -14.73 -5.72 -13.74
N THR A 11 -14.25 -4.58 -13.27
CA THR A 11 -13.49 -3.64 -14.09
C THR A 11 -12.06 -4.14 -14.27
N TRP A 12 -11.44 -4.64 -13.20
CA TRP A 12 -10.10 -5.19 -13.22
C TRP A 12 -9.95 -6.38 -14.16
N ASP A 13 -10.89 -7.31 -14.16
CA ASP A 13 -10.85 -8.52 -14.99
C ASP A 13 -11.01 -8.23 -16.50
N ARG A 14 -11.61 -7.09 -16.84
CA ARG A 14 -11.70 -6.62 -18.24
C ARG A 14 -10.45 -5.92 -18.72
N THR A 15 -9.56 -5.54 -17.80
CA THR A 15 -8.31 -4.86 -18.13
C THR A 15 -7.31 -5.87 -18.70
N SER A 16 -6.67 -5.55 -19.82
CA SER A 16 -5.64 -6.39 -20.42
C SER A 16 -4.48 -6.65 -19.47
N LEU A 17 -3.77 -7.76 -19.64
CA LEU A 17 -2.59 -8.09 -18.82
C LEU A 17 -1.58 -6.95 -18.79
N VAL A 18 -1.26 -6.39 -19.95
CA VAL A 18 -0.34 -5.23 -20.05
C VAL A 18 -0.87 -4.03 -19.27
N GLY A 19 -2.19 -3.79 -19.30
CA GLY A 19 -2.84 -2.73 -18.52
C GLY A 19 -2.69 -2.96 -17.01
N GLN A 20 -2.94 -4.19 -16.56
CA GLN A 20 -2.79 -4.59 -15.16
C GLN A 20 -1.34 -4.42 -14.68
N GLU A 21 -0.37 -4.91 -15.44
CA GLU A 21 1.06 -4.80 -15.12
C GLU A 21 1.52 -3.34 -15.08
N ASN A 22 1.09 -2.53 -16.05
CA ASN A 22 1.37 -1.09 -16.07
C ASN A 22 0.67 -0.30 -14.97
N THR A 23 -0.40 -0.81 -14.39
CA THR A 23 -1.04 -0.20 -13.22
C THR A 23 -0.21 -0.41 -11.96
N PHE A 24 0.28 -1.63 -11.75
CA PHE A 24 1.12 -1.94 -10.60
C PHE A 24 2.58 -1.55 -10.77
N GLY A 25 3.13 -1.66 -11.99
CA GLY A 25 4.56 -1.54 -12.28
C GLY A 25 5.32 -2.86 -12.10
N ARG A 26 4.62 -4.00 -12.12
CA ARG A 26 5.18 -5.34 -11.96
C ARG A 26 4.53 -6.34 -12.92
N HIS A 27 5.31 -7.35 -13.31
CA HIS A 27 4.80 -8.52 -14.03
C HIS A 27 3.89 -9.35 -13.12
N ARG A 28 2.77 -9.80 -13.67
CA ARG A 28 1.75 -10.53 -12.91
C ARG A 28 2.18 -11.94 -12.55
N ASP A 29 2.88 -12.61 -13.45
CA ASP A 29 3.31 -14.01 -13.31
C ASP A 29 4.49 -14.18 -12.37
N THR A 30 5.50 -13.30 -12.50
CA THR A 30 6.77 -13.39 -11.74
C THR A 30 6.80 -12.48 -10.51
N GLY A 31 5.95 -11.44 -10.45
CA GLY A 31 6.06 -10.37 -9.45
C GLY A 31 7.25 -9.44 -9.65
N ALA A 32 8.07 -9.67 -10.69
CA ALA A 32 9.22 -8.84 -11.01
C ALA A 32 8.81 -7.41 -11.36
N SER A 33 9.63 -6.43 -11.02
CA SER A 33 9.46 -5.05 -11.50
C SER A 33 9.59 -5.01 -13.02
N ILE A 34 8.84 -4.14 -13.70
CA ILE A 34 8.95 -3.97 -15.14
C ILE A 34 10.41 -3.68 -15.50
N GLY A 35 10.94 -4.43 -16.49
CA GLY A 35 12.34 -4.41 -16.88
C GLY A 35 13.25 -5.35 -16.09
N LYS A 36 12.71 -6.13 -15.15
CA LYS A 36 13.43 -7.15 -14.37
C LYS A 36 12.77 -8.52 -14.54
N THR A 37 13.45 -9.59 -14.13
CA THR A 37 12.99 -10.98 -14.30
C THR A 37 12.61 -11.67 -12.99
N GLY A 38 13.20 -11.25 -11.88
CA GLY A 38 12.95 -11.79 -10.54
C GLY A 38 12.19 -10.83 -9.63
N GLU A 39 11.33 -11.37 -8.75
CA GLU A 39 10.53 -10.58 -7.80
C GLU A 39 11.40 -9.69 -6.90
N PHE A 40 12.57 -10.20 -6.50
CA PHE A 40 13.48 -9.55 -5.56
C PHE A 40 14.67 -8.89 -6.23
N ASP A 41 14.69 -8.81 -7.56
CA ASP A 41 15.74 -8.11 -8.29
C ASP A 41 15.78 -6.64 -7.86
N GLU A 42 16.99 -6.13 -7.68
CA GLU A 42 17.20 -4.71 -7.43
C GLU A 42 16.80 -3.89 -8.66
N PHE A 43 16.11 -2.80 -8.45
CA PHE A 43 15.70 -1.88 -9.51
C PHE A 43 15.78 -0.44 -9.03
N ASP A 44 16.11 0.45 -9.95
CA ASP A 44 15.99 1.89 -9.74
C ASP A 44 14.64 2.37 -10.30
N VAL A 45 13.81 2.93 -9.45
CA VAL A 45 12.51 3.50 -9.85
C VAL A 45 12.65 4.71 -10.77
N ASN A 46 13.84 5.32 -10.82
CA ASN A 46 14.17 6.46 -11.69
C ASN A 46 14.93 6.04 -12.96
N GLU A 47 15.14 4.73 -13.17
CA GLU A 47 15.77 4.19 -14.39
C GLU A 47 14.98 4.64 -15.63
N LYS A 48 15.69 5.11 -16.65
CA LYS A 48 15.12 5.58 -17.90
C LYS A 48 15.59 4.72 -19.07
N ASP A 49 14.73 4.58 -20.04
CA ASP A 49 15.06 3.95 -21.32
C ASP A 49 15.90 4.87 -22.22
N ASP A 50 16.34 4.35 -23.37
CA ASP A 50 17.14 5.10 -24.35
C ASP A 50 16.42 6.32 -24.93
N ARG A 51 15.12 6.43 -24.73
CA ARG A 51 14.27 7.53 -25.18
C ARG A 51 14.03 8.56 -24.07
N GLY A 52 14.56 8.32 -22.86
CA GLY A 52 14.41 9.18 -21.69
C GLY A 52 13.13 8.98 -20.90
N ASN A 53 12.28 7.98 -21.22
CA ASN A 53 11.11 7.64 -20.45
C ASN A 53 11.47 6.76 -19.27
N PHE A 54 10.74 6.87 -18.18
CA PHE A 54 10.92 5.94 -17.06
C PHE A 54 10.55 4.51 -17.47
N VAL A 55 11.42 3.55 -17.17
CA VAL A 55 11.16 2.11 -17.35
C VAL A 55 9.93 1.70 -16.55
N ILE A 56 9.85 2.15 -15.30
CA ILE A 56 8.63 2.06 -14.48
C ILE A 56 7.90 3.39 -14.63
N ALA A 57 6.85 3.42 -15.43
CA ALA A 57 6.11 4.64 -15.74
C ALA A 57 5.67 5.40 -14.48
N GLU A 58 5.63 6.74 -14.55
CA GLU A 58 5.28 7.59 -13.40
C GLU A 58 3.96 7.23 -12.72
N PRO A 59 2.85 7.00 -13.46
CA PRO A 59 1.55 6.78 -12.84
C PRO A 59 1.33 5.36 -12.31
N THR A 60 2.37 4.53 -12.27
CA THR A 60 2.25 3.19 -11.66
C THR A 60 2.20 3.31 -10.13
N HIS A 61 1.36 2.50 -9.50
CA HIS A 61 1.21 2.49 -8.05
C HIS A 61 2.54 2.32 -7.31
N MET A 62 3.36 1.36 -7.75
CA MET A 62 4.68 1.12 -7.17
C MET A 62 5.64 2.28 -7.43
N GLY A 63 5.64 2.84 -8.64
CA GLY A 63 6.50 3.96 -9.01
C GLY A 63 6.27 5.17 -8.14
N LEU A 64 5.01 5.58 -7.97
CA LEU A 64 4.62 6.70 -7.12
C LEU A 64 5.04 6.49 -5.66
N ALA A 65 4.76 5.29 -5.10
CA ALA A 65 5.12 4.98 -3.72
C ALA A 65 6.64 5.02 -3.48
N LYS A 66 7.41 4.38 -4.36
CA LYS A 66 8.87 4.25 -4.22
C LYS A 66 9.61 5.57 -4.40
N ARG A 67 9.15 6.44 -5.31
CA ARG A 67 9.76 7.78 -5.53
C ARG A 67 9.67 8.70 -4.31
N THR A 68 8.77 8.43 -3.36
CA THR A 68 8.76 9.17 -2.08
C THR A 68 9.99 8.91 -1.22
N GLY A 69 10.74 7.82 -1.46
CA GLY A 69 11.84 7.38 -0.61
C GLY A 69 11.41 6.87 0.77
N LEU A 70 10.12 6.91 1.09
CA LEU A 70 9.61 6.49 2.38
C LEU A 70 9.29 5.00 2.40
N GLN A 71 9.51 4.38 3.54
CA GLN A 71 9.20 2.98 3.79
C GLN A 71 8.22 2.82 4.95
N MET A 72 7.35 1.82 4.85
CA MET A 72 6.49 1.38 5.93
C MET A 72 6.41 -0.15 5.94
N LEU A 73 6.27 -0.75 7.11
CA LEU A 73 6.02 -2.18 7.22
C LEU A 73 4.54 -2.44 6.90
N ARG A 74 4.27 -3.19 5.85
CA ARG A 74 2.92 -3.54 5.42
C ARG A 74 2.61 -4.99 5.79
N ARG A 75 1.43 -5.20 6.36
CA ARG A 75 0.90 -6.53 6.67
C ARG A 75 -0.58 -6.55 6.29
N SER A 76 -0.85 -6.71 5.01
CA SER A 76 -2.21 -6.65 4.47
C SER A 76 -2.80 -8.05 4.27
N PHE A 77 -4.13 -8.12 4.22
CA PHE A 77 -4.89 -9.35 4.00
C PHE A 77 -5.97 -9.11 2.96
N SER A 78 -6.13 -10.05 2.03
CA SER A 78 -7.28 -10.05 1.13
C SER A 78 -8.55 -10.41 1.90
N TYR A 79 -9.67 -9.81 1.52
CA TYR A 79 -10.98 -10.19 2.05
C TYR A 79 -11.97 -10.41 0.91
N SER A 80 -12.99 -11.23 1.17
CA SER A 80 -14.15 -11.39 0.31
C SER A 80 -15.38 -11.58 1.20
N SER A 81 -16.37 -10.72 1.01
CA SER A 81 -17.66 -10.74 1.73
C SER A 81 -18.81 -11.18 0.84
N GLY A 82 -18.51 -11.82 -0.29
CA GLY A 82 -19.50 -12.27 -1.25
C GLY A 82 -19.99 -11.16 -2.19
N ILE A 83 -21.25 -11.22 -2.58
CA ILE A 83 -21.88 -10.25 -3.49
C ILE A 83 -22.62 -9.20 -2.67
N ASP A 84 -22.38 -7.94 -2.96
CA ASP A 84 -23.17 -6.84 -2.41
C ASP A 84 -24.58 -6.86 -3.03
N VAL A 85 -25.57 -7.05 -2.18
CA VAL A 85 -26.97 -7.18 -2.60
C VAL A 85 -27.52 -5.92 -3.28
N LYS A 86 -26.94 -4.76 -2.99
CA LYS A 86 -27.39 -3.48 -3.56
C LYS A 86 -26.81 -3.23 -4.95
N THR A 87 -25.56 -3.61 -5.17
CA THR A 87 -24.84 -3.33 -6.43
C THR A 87 -24.77 -4.54 -7.34
N GLY A 88 -24.95 -5.76 -6.82
CA GLY A 88 -24.75 -7.01 -7.54
C GLY A 88 -23.28 -7.32 -7.86
N GLN A 89 -22.34 -6.53 -7.34
CA GLN A 89 -20.91 -6.68 -7.57
C GLN A 89 -20.23 -7.41 -6.42
N PHE A 90 -19.03 -7.95 -6.68
CA PHE A 90 -18.23 -8.55 -5.62
C PHE A 90 -17.78 -7.51 -4.57
N ASN A 91 -18.07 -7.80 -3.31
CA ASN A 91 -17.51 -7.06 -2.19
C ASN A 91 -16.24 -7.74 -1.71
N ALA A 92 -15.15 -7.45 -2.38
CA ALA A 92 -13.83 -8.01 -2.11
C ALA A 92 -12.76 -6.94 -2.24
N GLY A 93 -11.58 -7.20 -1.68
CA GLY A 93 -10.48 -6.25 -1.72
C GLY A 93 -9.38 -6.55 -0.71
N LEU A 94 -8.84 -5.50 -0.13
CA LEU A 94 -7.67 -5.55 0.74
C LEU A 94 -7.96 -4.86 2.08
N LEU A 95 -7.76 -5.57 3.18
CA LEU A 95 -7.54 -4.96 4.49
C LEU A 95 -6.07 -4.55 4.56
N PHE A 96 -5.80 -3.31 4.20
CA PHE A 96 -4.47 -2.73 4.25
C PHE A 96 -4.09 -2.37 5.69
N ILE A 97 -2.98 -2.93 6.17
CA ILE A 97 -2.40 -2.61 7.47
C ILE A 97 -0.97 -2.15 7.25
N SER A 98 -0.62 -1.01 7.83
CA SER A 98 0.76 -0.52 7.82
C SER A 98 1.22 -0.03 9.18
N PHE A 99 2.50 -0.30 9.48
CA PHE A 99 3.20 0.17 10.66
C PHE A 99 4.26 1.16 10.24
N GLN A 100 4.28 2.32 10.85
CA GLN A 100 5.21 3.41 10.58
C GLN A 100 5.54 4.18 11.87
N LYS A 101 6.68 4.85 11.88
CA LYS A 101 7.10 5.66 13.04
C LYS A 101 6.26 6.93 13.23
N SER A 102 5.78 7.50 12.12
CA SER A 102 4.98 8.71 12.10
C SER A 102 3.80 8.57 11.15
N PRO A 103 2.61 9.06 11.50
CA PRO A 103 1.46 9.15 10.59
C PRO A 103 1.79 9.88 9.28
N MET A 104 2.71 10.83 9.32
CA MET A 104 3.13 11.62 8.17
C MET A 104 3.71 10.76 7.03
N GLN A 105 4.39 9.65 7.34
CA GLN A 105 4.91 8.74 6.31
C GLN A 105 3.78 8.21 5.42
N PHE A 106 2.66 7.81 6.02
CA PHE A 106 1.48 7.38 5.28
C PHE A 106 0.89 8.53 4.46
N SER A 107 0.75 9.70 5.06
CA SER A 107 0.15 10.87 4.39
C SER A 107 0.98 11.32 3.18
N VAL A 108 2.30 11.34 3.27
CA VAL A 108 3.18 11.70 2.14
C VAL A 108 3.02 10.71 0.99
N ILE A 109 3.04 9.40 1.27
CA ILE A 109 2.85 8.39 0.23
C ILE A 109 1.44 8.49 -0.38
N GLN A 110 0.41 8.68 0.45
CA GLN A 110 -0.96 8.84 -0.04
C GLN A 110 -1.11 10.09 -0.92
N ASN A 111 -0.45 11.19 -0.56
CA ASN A 111 -0.46 12.42 -1.37
C ASN A 111 0.30 12.24 -2.69
N ALA A 112 1.36 11.43 -2.71
CA ALA A 112 2.08 11.11 -3.95
C ALA A 112 1.23 10.32 -4.94
N PHE A 113 0.28 9.51 -4.47
CA PHE A 113 -0.70 8.86 -5.35
C PHE A 113 -1.62 9.90 -6.02
N GLY A 114 -2.11 10.87 -5.26
CA GLY A 114 -2.96 11.94 -5.75
C GLY A 114 -4.08 11.43 -6.66
N ASN A 115 -4.25 12.11 -7.80
CA ASN A 115 -5.18 11.72 -8.86
C ASN A 115 -4.48 11.02 -10.03
N THR A 116 -3.18 10.74 -9.94
CA THR A 116 -2.38 10.19 -11.04
C THR A 116 -2.16 8.68 -10.92
N ASP A 117 -2.40 8.11 -9.74
CA ASP A 117 -2.28 6.67 -9.51
C ASP A 117 -3.34 5.90 -10.30
N LYS A 118 -2.88 5.06 -11.23
CA LYS A 118 -3.77 4.22 -12.05
C LYS A 118 -4.61 3.24 -11.22
N MET A 119 -4.18 2.87 -10.01
CA MET A 119 -4.97 2.03 -9.11
C MET A 119 -6.29 2.69 -8.67
N THR A 120 -6.39 4.01 -8.72
CA THR A 120 -7.59 4.74 -8.31
C THR A 120 -8.83 4.37 -9.14
N GLU A 121 -8.63 3.94 -10.39
CA GLU A 121 -9.73 3.48 -11.26
C GLU A 121 -10.35 2.16 -10.78
N TYR A 122 -9.58 1.35 -10.05
CA TYR A 122 -9.96 0.00 -9.67
C TYR A 122 -10.26 -0.17 -8.19
N THR A 123 -10.10 0.89 -7.39
CA THR A 123 -10.21 0.78 -5.94
C THR A 123 -11.03 1.91 -5.32
N THR A 124 -11.75 1.57 -4.25
CA THR A 124 -12.44 2.54 -3.39
C THR A 124 -12.04 2.32 -1.94
N HIS A 125 -11.67 3.40 -1.26
CA HIS A 125 -11.38 3.37 0.17
C HIS A 125 -12.69 3.48 0.96
N ILE A 126 -13.15 2.38 1.55
CA ILE A 126 -14.44 2.33 2.25
C ILE A 126 -14.36 2.50 3.77
N GLY A 127 -13.16 2.44 4.33
CA GLY A 127 -12.94 2.69 5.75
C GLY A 127 -11.47 2.90 6.07
N SER A 128 -11.18 3.74 7.06
CA SER A 128 -9.79 4.01 7.50
C SER A 128 -9.74 4.30 8.99
N GLY A 129 -8.69 3.84 9.67
CA GLY A 129 -8.42 4.13 11.07
C GLY A 129 -6.93 4.27 11.33
N LEU A 130 -6.56 5.22 12.18
CA LEU A 130 -5.21 5.39 12.67
C LEU A 130 -5.15 4.99 14.15
N PHE A 131 -4.19 4.13 14.48
CA PHE A 131 -4.05 3.58 15.82
C PHE A 131 -2.64 3.81 16.33
N ALA A 132 -2.50 4.16 17.63
CA ALA A 132 -1.22 4.14 18.31
C ALA A 132 -0.87 2.70 18.70
N CYS A 133 0.32 2.24 18.32
CA CYS A 133 0.85 0.95 18.74
C CYS A 133 1.92 1.20 19.80
N PHE A 134 1.61 0.85 21.03
CA PHE A 134 2.54 1.00 22.14
C PHE A 134 3.59 -0.11 22.12
N GLY A 135 4.78 0.19 22.63
CA GLY A 135 5.84 -0.80 22.84
C GLY A 135 5.40 -1.90 23.79
N GLY A 136 5.98 -3.10 23.62
CA GLY A 136 5.74 -4.23 24.52
C GLY A 136 6.15 -3.95 25.96
N VAL A 137 5.60 -4.72 26.89
CA VAL A 137 5.93 -4.64 28.34
C VAL A 137 7.33 -5.22 28.57
N ARG A 138 8.18 -4.49 29.23
CA ARG A 138 9.42 -5.01 29.82
C ARG A 138 9.13 -5.58 31.22
N GLN A 139 9.97 -6.49 31.69
CA GLN A 139 9.76 -7.30 32.90
C GLN A 139 9.38 -6.52 34.19
N VAL A 140 9.55 -5.19 34.22
CA VAL A 140 9.24 -4.29 35.35
C VAL A 140 8.55 -2.98 34.90
N SER A 141 7.77 -3.00 33.82
CA SER A 141 7.12 -1.77 33.33
C SER A 141 5.68 -2.00 32.90
N ILE A 142 4.88 -0.94 32.97
CA ILE A 142 3.50 -0.94 32.49
C ILE A 142 3.47 -0.75 30.97
N TRP A 143 2.55 -1.41 30.31
CA TRP A 143 2.34 -1.32 28.86
C TRP A 143 2.13 0.15 28.42
N GLY A 144 2.85 0.60 27.41
CA GLY A 144 2.75 1.97 26.89
C GLY A 144 3.55 3.03 27.66
N LYS A 145 4.23 2.72 28.75
CA LYS A 145 4.99 3.70 29.58
C LYS A 145 5.97 4.54 28.74
N GLY A 146 6.64 3.92 27.76
CA GLY A 146 7.62 4.62 26.89
C GLY A 146 7.01 5.55 25.84
N CYS A 147 5.73 5.36 25.49
CA CYS A 147 5.06 6.15 24.46
C CYS A 147 4.27 7.33 25.01
N LEU A 148 3.78 7.22 26.25
CA LEU A 148 2.90 8.24 26.85
C LEU A 148 3.67 9.30 27.64
N GLY A 149 4.99 9.18 27.81
CA GLY A 149 5.79 10.12 28.61
C GLY A 149 5.38 10.20 30.08
N VAL A 150 4.55 9.30 30.56
CA VAL A 150 4.04 9.28 31.91
C VAL A 150 5.12 8.76 32.86
N LYS A 151 5.63 9.61 33.73
CA LYS A 151 6.45 9.22 34.88
C LYS A 151 5.49 8.73 35.98
N PHE A 152 5.43 7.41 36.19
CA PHE A 152 4.79 6.90 37.41
C PHE A 152 5.77 7.11 38.58
N ILE A 153 5.31 7.80 39.63
CA ILE A 153 6.04 7.89 40.87
C ILE A 153 5.93 6.55 41.56
N GLU A 154 7.03 5.81 41.60
CA GLU A 154 7.13 4.60 42.43
C GLU A 154 7.00 5.01 43.91
N LYS A 155 6.01 4.43 44.60
CA LYS A 155 5.90 4.54 46.06
C LYS A 155 6.77 3.51 46.75
#